data_0a7fe099c582ffaec58c9dc8b99384e5
#
_entry.id   0a7fe099c582ffaec58c9dc8b99384e5
#
_cell.length_a   1.000
_cell.length_b   1.000
_cell.length_c   1.000
_cell.angle_alpha   90.00
_cell.angle_beta   90.00
_cell.angle_gamma   90.00
#
_symmetry.space_group_name_H-M   'P 1'
#
loop_
_entity.id
_entity.type
_entity.pdbx_description
1 polymer ?
#
loop_
_entity_poly.entity_id
_entity_poly.type
_entity_poly.pdbx_seq_one_letter_code
_entity_poly.pdbx_strand_id
1 'polypeptide(L)'
;SVVTLSNDPLQQRPFAFKHNASAHWEARKESGWGDLVYPDLHARIEFTYKPVNGQLLRLIDDAFALAYKHNIVADGMTQHVYSHPEVAVHGLLFAIQGNSASATQWFATDSSRHFLRAATSIYARPNRDSLAPVNAFLHQEMERIMESLVWID
;
A
#
# COMPACT_ATOMS: atom_id res chain seq x y z
N SER A 1 -0.89 -14.44 12.67
CA SER A 1 -1.62 -13.51 13.52
C SER A 1 -1.57 -12.09 12.97
N VAL A 2 -2.56 -11.31 13.34
CA VAL A 2 -2.73 -9.93 12.86
C VAL A 2 -2.57 -8.99 14.03
N VAL A 3 -1.83 -7.89 13.81
CA VAL A 3 -1.61 -6.85 14.81
C VAL A 3 -2.03 -5.51 14.25
N THR A 4 -2.39 -4.59 15.14
CA THR A 4 -2.64 -3.20 14.75
C THR A 4 -1.29 -2.47 14.70
N LEU A 5 -1.08 -1.67 13.67
CA LEU A 5 0.08 -0.80 13.60
C LEU A 5 0.03 0.17 14.78
N SER A 6 0.98 0.05 15.70
CA SER A 6 0.99 0.87 16.89
C SER A 6 1.32 2.32 16.54
N ASN A 7 0.62 3.24 17.19
CA ASN A 7 0.83 4.65 16.98
C ASN A 7 1.87 5.14 18.00
N ASP A 8 3.12 5.17 17.57
CA ASP A 8 4.21 5.70 18.40
C ASP A 8 4.04 7.21 18.50
N PRO A 9 3.98 7.79 19.71
CA PRO A 9 3.88 9.25 19.87
C PRO A 9 4.96 10.03 19.15
N LEU A 10 6.12 9.43 18.93
CA LEU A 10 7.22 10.07 18.21
C LEU A 10 7.07 10.03 16.70
N GLN A 11 6.19 9.19 16.15
CA GLN A 11 6.03 9.00 14.72
C GLN A 11 4.72 9.54 14.15
N GLN A 12 3.76 9.82 14.98
CA GLN A 12 2.49 10.50 14.67
C GLN A 12 1.96 10.29 13.25
N ARG A 13 1.75 9.03 12.87
CA ARG A 13 1.14 8.72 11.59
C ARG A 13 -0.32 9.13 11.59
N PRO A 14 -0.80 9.79 10.52
CA PRO A 14 -2.21 10.17 10.44
C PRO A 14 -3.13 9.02 10.02
N PHE A 15 -2.70 7.80 10.18
CA PHE A 15 -3.48 6.60 9.85
C PHE A 15 -3.05 5.42 10.73
N ALA A 16 -3.95 4.46 10.83
CA ALA A 16 -3.68 3.16 11.46
C ALA A 16 -4.34 2.05 10.65
N PHE A 17 -3.84 0.85 10.78
CA PHE A 17 -4.38 -0.33 10.11
C PHE A 17 -3.89 -1.60 10.79
N LYS A 18 -4.42 -2.74 10.36
CA LYS A 18 -3.99 -4.06 10.83
C LYS A 18 -3.12 -4.73 9.77
N HIS A 19 -2.08 -5.42 10.21
CA HIS A 19 -1.18 -6.15 9.33
C HIS A 19 -0.74 -7.46 9.99
N ASN A 20 -0.12 -8.34 9.20
CA ASN A 20 0.42 -9.59 9.72
C ASN A 20 1.57 -9.30 10.69
N ALA A 21 1.61 -10.05 11.80
CA ALA A 21 2.60 -9.85 12.85
C ALA A 21 4.04 -10.16 12.40
N SER A 22 4.22 -10.85 11.27
CA SER A 22 5.55 -11.11 10.72
C SER A 22 6.24 -9.88 10.16
N ALA A 23 5.48 -8.78 9.95
CA ALA A 23 6.03 -7.53 9.45
C ALA A 23 6.34 -6.56 10.58
N HIS A 24 7.28 -5.66 10.33
CA HIS A 24 7.56 -4.55 11.23
C HIS A 24 7.62 -3.24 10.43
N TRP A 25 7.27 -2.14 11.10
CA TRP A 25 7.24 -0.81 10.50
C TRP A 25 8.61 -0.15 10.59
N GLU A 26 9.09 0.37 9.46
CA GLU A 26 10.29 1.20 9.39
C GLU A 26 9.88 2.57 8.88
N ALA A 27 9.98 3.58 9.74
CA ALA A 27 9.63 4.94 9.38
C ALA A 27 10.64 5.52 8.39
N ARG A 28 10.15 6.35 7.48
CA ARG A 28 10.99 7.15 6.59
C ARG A 28 11.09 8.57 7.11
N LYS A 29 11.94 9.38 6.46
CA LYS A 29 12.20 10.76 6.86
C LYS A 29 10.95 11.63 6.77
N GLU A 30 10.16 11.48 5.72
CA GLU A 30 8.95 12.25 5.53
C GLU A 30 7.86 11.79 6.51
N SER A 31 7.10 12.74 7.05
CA SER A 31 6.02 12.44 7.99
C SER A 31 4.95 11.54 7.36
N GLY A 32 4.64 10.45 8.03
CA GLY A 32 3.66 9.49 7.55
C GLY A 32 4.17 8.51 6.50
N TRP A 33 5.41 8.66 6.04
CA TRP A 33 6.02 7.71 5.11
C TRP A 33 6.69 6.59 5.89
N GLY A 34 6.64 5.38 5.37
CA GLY A 34 7.32 4.24 5.96
C GLY A 34 7.09 2.98 5.18
N ASP A 35 7.71 1.92 5.65
CA ASP A 35 7.61 0.60 5.04
C ASP A 35 7.19 -0.43 6.08
N LEU A 36 6.30 -1.35 5.68
CA LEU A 36 6.14 -2.62 6.37
C LEU A 36 7.12 -3.59 5.75
N VAL A 37 8.04 -4.08 6.54
CA VAL A 37 9.08 -5.00 6.09
C VAL A 37 8.74 -6.42 6.51
N TYR A 38 8.78 -7.34 5.53
CA TYR A 38 8.54 -8.77 5.72
C TYR A 38 9.86 -9.49 5.45
N PRO A 39 10.74 -9.61 6.47
CA PRO A 39 12.12 -10.08 6.24
C PRO A 39 12.18 -11.48 5.65
N ASP A 40 11.30 -12.37 6.10
CA ASP A 40 11.30 -13.77 5.64
C ASP A 40 10.89 -13.91 4.17
N LEU A 41 10.25 -12.90 3.62
CA LEU A 41 9.81 -12.89 2.22
C LEU A 41 10.71 -12.03 1.33
N HIS A 42 11.69 -11.35 1.90
CA HIS A 42 12.50 -10.33 1.21
C HIS A 42 11.61 -9.32 0.47
N ALA A 43 10.58 -8.87 1.17
CA ALA A 43 9.58 -7.98 0.60
C ALA A 43 9.21 -6.87 1.58
N ARG A 44 8.65 -5.81 1.02
CA ARG A 44 8.12 -4.71 1.82
C ARG A 44 6.88 -4.13 1.14
N ILE A 45 6.08 -3.44 1.91
CA ILE A 45 5.02 -2.58 1.40
C ILE A 45 5.44 -1.15 1.72
N GLU A 46 5.59 -0.34 0.70
CA GLU A 46 6.04 1.05 0.81
C GLU A 46 4.82 1.97 0.89
N PHE A 47 4.77 2.82 1.93
CA PHE A 47 3.68 3.75 2.16
C PHE A 47 4.17 5.18 2.00
N THR A 48 3.46 5.96 1.20
CA THR A 48 3.69 7.39 1.08
C THR A 48 2.40 8.13 1.40
N TYR A 49 2.51 9.09 2.31
CA TYR A 49 1.38 9.89 2.75
C TYR A 49 1.54 11.33 2.29
N LYS A 50 0.46 11.92 1.80
CA LYS A 50 0.43 13.35 1.44
C LYS A 50 -0.88 13.97 1.90
N PRO A 51 -0.84 15.14 2.55
CA PRO A 51 -2.07 15.89 2.75
C PRO A 51 -2.63 16.32 1.39
N VAL A 52 -3.95 16.33 1.27
CA VAL A 52 -4.61 16.62 -0.01
C VAL A 52 -4.37 18.08 -0.44
N ASN A 53 -4.51 19.03 0.49
CA ASN A 53 -4.26 20.46 0.22
C ASN A 53 -4.88 20.97 -1.08
N GLY A 54 -6.11 20.54 -1.41
CA GLY A 54 -6.80 20.95 -2.63
C GLY A 54 -6.29 20.33 -3.92
N GLN A 55 -5.38 19.34 -3.85
CA GLN A 55 -4.76 18.75 -5.04
C GLN A 55 -5.13 17.27 -5.23
N LEU A 56 -6.35 16.89 -4.86
CA LEU A 56 -6.78 15.50 -4.94
C LEU A 56 -6.61 14.90 -6.34
N LEU A 57 -7.05 15.59 -7.38
CA LEU A 57 -6.97 15.07 -8.76
C LEU A 57 -5.53 14.83 -9.18
N ARG A 58 -4.62 15.73 -8.81
CA ARG A 58 -3.20 15.57 -9.10
C ARG A 58 -2.61 14.35 -8.40
N LEU A 59 -2.97 14.14 -7.13
CA LEU A 59 -2.49 12.99 -6.37
C LEU A 59 -3.01 11.68 -6.96
N ILE A 60 -4.27 11.66 -7.38
CA ILE A 60 -4.86 10.50 -8.05
C ILE A 60 -4.16 10.23 -9.38
N ASP A 61 -3.93 11.25 -10.19
CA ASP A 61 -3.23 11.11 -11.46
C ASP A 61 -1.81 10.56 -11.26
N ASP A 62 -1.10 11.06 -10.25
CA ASP A 62 0.23 10.55 -9.91
C ASP A 62 0.19 9.08 -9.51
N ALA A 63 -0.82 8.66 -8.75
CA ALA A 63 -0.98 7.26 -8.35
C ALA A 63 -1.23 6.36 -9.56
N PHE A 64 -2.07 6.79 -10.50
CA PHE A 64 -2.29 6.07 -11.76
C PHE A 64 -1.00 5.97 -12.57
N ALA A 65 -0.26 7.07 -12.70
CA ALA A 65 0.99 7.08 -13.46
C ALA A 65 2.00 6.10 -12.86
N LEU A 66 2.11 6.04 -11.53
CA LEU A 66 3.01 5.12 -10.86
C LEU A 66 2.57 3.66 -11.02
N ALA A 67 1.27 3.40 -10.98
CA ALA A 67 0.75 2.04 -11.17
C ALA A 67 1.02 1.53 -12.59
N TYR A 68 0.88 2.39 -13.60
CA TYR A 68 1.08 2.02 -15.00
C TYR A 68 2.55 2.03 -15.43
N LYS A 69 3.41 2.74 -14.73
CA LYS A 69 4.82 2.90 -15.10
C LYS A 69 5.57 1.56 -15.24
N HIS A 70 5.27 0.60 -14.36
CA HIS A 70 5.96 -0.69 -14.33
C HIS A 70 5.21 -1.77 -15.11
N ASN A 71 4.22 -1.40 -15.92
CA ASN A 71 3.23 -2.33 -16.40
C ASN A 71 3.10 -2.39 -17.92
N ILE A 72 4.06 -1.86 -18.64
CA ILE A 72 3.99 -1.74 -20.10
C ILE A 72 3.95 -3.11 -20.77
N VAL A 73 4.52 -4.14 -20.12
CA VAL A 73 4.63 -5.48 -20.67
C VAL A 73 3.92 -6.55 -19.83
N ALA A 74 3.12 -6.14 -18.85
CA ALA A 74 2.40 -7.09 -18.02
C ALA A 74 1.21 -7.69 -18.80
N ASP A 75 0.86 -8.91 -18.45
CA ASP A 75 -0.24 -9.65 -19.09
C ASP A 75 -1.61 -9.03 -18.78
N GLY A 76 -1.64 -7.99 -17.99
CA GLY A 76 -2.84 -7.26 -17.66
C GLY A 76 -2.75 -6.66 -16.27
N MET A 77 -3.56 -5.66 -16.09
CA MET A 77 -3.74 -5.03 -14.77
C MET A 77 -5.23 -4.92 -14.50
N THR A 78 -5.65 -5.37 -13.33
CA THR A 78 -7.03 -5.19 -12.88
C THR A 78 -7.11 -4.03 -11.92
N GLN A 79 -8.25 -3.35 -11.90
CA GLN A 79 -8.54 -2.26 -10.98
C GLN A 79 -9.79 -2.61 -10.19
N HIS A 80 -9.70 -2.45 -8.86
CA HIS A 80 -10.82 -2.71 -7.97
C HIS A 80 -11.14 -1.44 -7.18
N VAL A 81 -12.35 -0.95 -7.30
CA VAL A 81 -12.82 0.19 -6.53
C VAL A 81 -13.05 -0.27 -5.09
N TYR A 82 -12.57 0.52 -4.15
CA TYR A 82 -12.79 0.30 -2.73
C TYR A 82 -13.49 1.51 -2.13
N SER A 83 -14.52 1.26 -1.33
CA SER A 83 -15.21 2.32 -0.61
C SER A 83 -15.69 1.80 0.73
N HIS A 84 -15.29 2.49 1.80
CA HIS A 84 -15.70 2.22 3.16
C HIS A 84 -16.14 3.54 3.79
N PRO A 85 -17.40 3.97 3.53
CA PRO A 85 -17.85 5.31 3.92
C PRO A 85 -17.83 5.57 5.41
N GLU A 86 -18.01 4.53 6.23
CA GLU A 86 -18.07 4.66 7.69
C GLU A 86 -16.78 5.23 8.29
N VAL A 87 -15.65 5.00 7.63
CA VAL A 87 -14.35 5.53 8.06
C VAL A 87 -13.76 6.49 7.03
N ALA A 88 -14.55 6.88 6.04
CA ALA A 88 -14.16 7.81 4.98
C ALA A 88 -12.91 7.33 4.23
N VAL A 89 -12.87 6.05 3.85
CA VAL A 89 -11.78 5.48 3.07
C VAL A 89 -12.32 5.09 1.71
N HIS A 90 -11.78 5.72 0.66
CA HIS A 90 -12.15 5.46 -0.73
C HIS A 90 -10.89 5.36 -1.56
N GLY A 91 -10.87 4.48 -2.54
CA GLY A 91 -9.68 4.35 -3.38
C GLY A 91 -9.79 3.28 -4.45
N LEU A 92 -8.62 2.95 -4.99
CA LEU A 92 -8.47 1.92 -6.02
C LEU A 92 -7.31 1.01 -5.67
N LEU A 93 -7.52 -0.28 -5.90
CA LEU A 93 -6.46 -1.28 -5.81
C LEU A 93 -6.13 -1.74 -7.23
N PHE A 94 -4.84 -1.68 -7.57
CA PHE A 94 -4.30 -2.13 -8.85
C PHE A 94 -3.59 -3.46 -8.61
N ALA A 95 -3.97 -4.50 -9.34
CA ALA A 95 -3.31 -5.79 -9.29
C ALA A 95 -2.74 -6.12 -10.66
N ILE A 96 -1.44 -6.38 -10.69
CA ILE A 96 -0.69 -6.67 -11.91
C ILE A 96 -0.55 -8.17 -12.05
N GLN A 97 -0.95 -8.71 -13.19
CA GLN A 97 -0.79 -10.13 -13.50
C GLN A 97 0.66 -10.43 -13.86
N GLY A 98 1.08 -11.66 -13.58
CA GLY A 98 2.42 -12.14 -13.95
C GLY A 98 3.46 -12.00 -12.83
N ASN A 99 4.73 -12.09 -13.19
CA ASN A 99 5.85 -12.12 -12.24
C ASN A 99 6.43 -10.73 -12.01
N SER A 100 5.63 -9.85 -11.43
CA SER A 100 6.08 -8.50 -11.09
C SER A 100 6.63 -8.45 -9.67
N ALA A 101 7.72 -7.71 -9.48
CA ALA A 101 8.26 -7.43 -8.15
C ALA A 101 7.42 -6.38 -7.40
N SER A 102 6.48 -5.74 -8.07
CA SER A 102 5.55 -4.77 -7.49
C SER A 102 4.14 -5.05 -8.04
N ALA A 103 3.56 -6.16 -7.60
CA ALA A 103 2.34 -6.70 -8.21
C ALA A 103 1.06 -6.03 -7.72
N THR A 104 1.06 -5.43 -6.53
CA THR A 104 -0.13 -4.79 -5.96
C THR A 104 0.20 -3.38 -5.51
N GLN A 105 -0.67 -2.45 -5.87
CA GLN A 105 -0.58 -1.06 -5.42
C GLN A 105 -1.99 -0.57 -5.13
N TRP A 106 -2.12 0.36 -4.21
CA TRP A 106 -3.40 1.05 -4.03
C TRP A 106 -3.18 2.48 -3.53
N PHE A 107 -4.20 3.31 -3.71
CA PHE A 107 -4.29 4.56 -2.97
C PHE A 107 -5.62 4.60 -2.22
N ALA A 108 -5.64 5.34 -1.13
CA ALA A 108 -6.82 5.57 -0.32
C ALA A 108 -6.84 7.03 0.11
N THR A 109 -8.05 7.60 0.14
CA THR A 109 -8.24 9.00 0.49
C THR A 109 -9.61 9.20 1.14
N ASP A 110 -9.72 10.23 1.99
CA ASP A 110 -11.01 10.73 2.45
C ASP A 110 -11.54 11.86 1.55
N SER A 111 -10.84 12.14 0.45
CA SER A 111 -11.13 13.16 -0.55
C SER A 111 -10.86 14.61 -0.14
N SER A 112 -10.60 14.88 1.14
CA SER A 112 -10.44 16.26 1.62
C SER A 112 -9.13 16.53 2.33
N ARG A 113 -8.59 15.58 3.11
CA ARG A 113 -7.43 15.81 3.96
C ARG A 113 -6.31 14.83 3.77
N HIS A 114 -6.62 13.55 3.57
CA HIS A 114 -5.67 12.46 3.61
C HIS A 114 -5.52 11.79 2.25
N PHE A 115 -4.30 11.47 1.87
CA PHE A 115 -4.00 10.65 0.70
C PHE A 115 -2.86 9.71 1.04
N LEU A 116 -3.14 8.41 1.02
CA LEU A 116 -2.17 7.36 1.32
C LEU A 116 -2.02 6.46 0.11
N ARG A 117 -0.78 6.24 -0.30
CA ARG A 117 -0.45 5.30 -1.37
C ARG A 117 0.38 4.17 -0.81
N ALA A 118 0.11 2.95 -1.24
CA ALA A 118 0.86 1.76 -0.87
C ALA A 118 1.25 0.98 -2.11
N ALA A 119 2.46 0.42 -2.10
CA ALA A 119 2.97 -0.40 -3.18
C ALA A 119 3.83 -1.53 -2.62
N THR A 120 3.59 -2.75 -3.10
CA THR A 120 4.43 -3.89 -2.73
C THR A 120 5.75 -3.85 -3.49
N SER A 121 6.80 -4.38 -2.87
CA SER A 121 8.12 -4.48 -3.49
C SER A 121 8.83 -5.73 -2.98
N ILE A 122 9.28 -6.58 -3.90
CA ILE A 122 10.12 -7.72 -3.59
C ILE A 122 11.55 -7.32 -3.92
N TYR A 123 12.42 -7.21 -2.90
CA TYR A 123 13.74 -6.61 -3.05
C TYR A 123 14.88 -7.61 -3.18
N ALA A 124 14.65 -8.89 -2.91
CA ALA A 124 15.61 -9.93 -3.27
C ALA A 124 15.14 -10.60 -4.56
N ARG A 125 16.06 -11.15 -5.32
CA ARG A 125 15.73 -11.81 -6.58
C ARG A 125 15.47 -13.29 -6.36
N PRO A 126 14.24 -13.69 -5.97
CA PRO A 126 13.92 -15.11 -5.98
C PRO A 126 13.91 -15.59 -7.42
N ASN A 127 13.97 -16.91 -7.61
CA ASN A 127 13.74 -17.43 -8.92
C ASN A 127 12.28 -17.17 -9.34
N ARG A 128 11.99 -17.34 -10.62
CA ARG A 128 10.71 -16.98 -11.20
C ARG A 128 9.51 -17.64 -10.52
N ASP A 129 9.69 -18.88 -10.07
CA ASP A 129 8.60 -19.66 -9.48
C ASP A 129 8.26 -19.24 -8.07
N SER A 130 9.18 -18.57 -7.37
CA SER A 130 8.95 -18.15 -5.99
C SER A 130 8.22 -16.80 -5.86
N LEU A 131 8.05 -16.05 -6.97
CA LEU A 131 7.33 -14.77 -6.92
C LEU A 131 5.83 -14.94 -6.70
N ALA A 132 5.21 -15.94 -7.31
CA ALA A 132 3.76 -16.09 -7.25
C ALA A 132 3.22 -16.29 -5.82
N PRO A 133 3.79 -17.16 -4.97
CA PRO A 133 3.30 -17.29 -3.60
C PRO A 133 3.50 -16.02 -2.77
N VAL A 134 4.62 -15.33 -2.94
CA VAL A 134 4.91 -14.08 -2.22
C VAL A 134 3.92 -13.01 -2.66
N ASN A 135 3.68 -12.87 -3.95
CA ASN A 135 2.71 -11.91 -4.46
C ASN A 135 1.30 -12.20 -3.99
N ALA A 136 0.90 -13.47 -3.91
CA ALA A 136 -0.41 -13.85 -3.39
C ALA A 136 -0.57 -13.45 -1.92
N PHE A 137 0.45 -13.69 -1.10
CA PHE A 137 0.44 -13.28 0.30
C PHE A 137 0.37 -11.75 0.42
N LEU A 138 1.21 -11.04 -0.32
CA LEU A 138 1.25 -9.58 -0.26
C LEU A 138 -0.05 -8.95 -0.76
N HIS A 139 -0.69 -9.55 -1.76
CA HIS A 139 -1.99 -9.08 -2.23
C HIS A 139 -3.04 -9.17 -1.12
N GLN A 140 -3.09 -10.29 -0.40
CA GLN A 140 -4.01 -10.45 0.73
C GLN A 140 -3.70 -9.44 1.84
N GLU A 141 -2.41 -9.18 2.10
CA GLU A 141 -2.00 -8.17 3.08
C GLU A 141 -2.46 -6.78 2.65
N MET A 142 -2.29 -6.44 1.39
CA MET A 142 -2.71 -5.15 0.86
C MET A 142 -4.23 -4.95 1.00
N GLU A 143 -5.02 -5.99 0.75
CA GLU A 143 -6.47 -5.95 0.97
C GLU A 143 -6.82 -5.79 2.44
N ARG A 144 -6.18 -6.57 3.32
CA ARG A 144 -6.41 -6.49 4.78
C ARG A 144 -6.08 -5.11 5.32
N ILE A 145 -4.95 -4.55 4.89
CA ILE A 145 -4.52 -3.22 5.33
C ILE A 145 -5.55 -2.19 4.89
N MET A 146 -5.98 -2.22 3.63
CA MET A 146 -6.96 -1.27 3.11
C MET A 146 -8.31 -1.40 3.82
N GLU A 147 -8.75 -2.61 4.11
CA GLU A 147 -10.03 -2.87 4.79
C GLU A 147 -10.01 -2.41 6.25
N SER A 148 -8.85 -2.41 6.89
CA SER A 148 -8.71 -2.01 8.29
C SER A 148 -8.23 -0.58 8.48
N LEU A 149 -7.96 0.12 7.38
CA LEU A 149 -7.43 1.49 7.41
C LEU A 149 -8.41 2.47 8.06
N VAL A 150 -7.89 3.26 8.97
CA VAL A 150 -8.62 4.40 9.56
C VAL A 150 -7.70 5.61 9.59
N TRP A 151 -8.29 6.79 9.41
CA TRP A 151 -7.55 8.05 9.52
C TRP A 151 -7.48 8.48 10.98
N ILE A 152 -6.37 9.08 11.33
CA ILE A 152 -6.15 9.69 12.66
C ILE A 152 -5.96 11.18 12.44
N ASP A 153 -6.88 11.95 13.01
CA ASP A 153 -6.86 13.40 12.89
C ASP A 153 -6.22 14.08 14.10
#